data_16face1db34d12e4eb758b79a1d01960
#
_entry.id   16face1db34d12e4eb758b79a1d01960
#
_cell.length_a   1.000
_cell.length_b   1.000
_cell.length_c   1.000
_cell.angle_alpha   90.00
_cell.angle_beta   90.00
_cell.angle_gamma   90.00
#
_symmetry.space_group_name_H-M   'P 1'
#
loop_
_entity.id
_entity.type
_entity.pdbx_description
1 polymer ?
#
loop_
_entity_poly.entity_id
_entity_poly.type
_entity_poly.pdbx_seq_one_letter_code
_entity_poly.pdbx_strand_id
1 'polypeptide(L)'
;MIQAARQIASGLSAYPKAIRLIRKNRLGKFLVLPVVFNIIVVVALVFAGYGLGDWIGDIIERHTENMNGWIQAAMVAIKIVLPVIFFIVFIFIGGTVVNVLMSPIYTILSEKAETILTGKEFPFSARQTAKDIWRALRIALRNTAKQLLLTFLCLFLNFIPVVGSIASVCLIFVINAYYFGSGFMDYTFERWRYSVTESSKGTSQLKYLAIANGAVYSLPLYLFCGTFFAAFIGGVSAVAATISQIELKARP
;
A
#
# COMPACT_ATOMS: atom_id res chain seq x y z
N MET A 1 10.90 17.95 -19.31
CA MET A 1 11.32 18.24 -17.92
C MET A 1 10.29 19.07 -17.14
N ILE A 2 9.77 20.15 -17.68
CA ILE A 2 8.78 21.04 -17.01
C ILE A 2 7.53 20.28 -16.54
N GLN A 3 6.98 19.37 -17.35
CA GLN A 3 5.81 18.59 -16.99
C GLN A 3 6.07 17.62 -15.82
N ALA A 4 7.25 17.00 -15.76
CA ALA A 4 7.64 16.14 -14.65
C ALA A 4 7.75 16.94 -13.33
N ALA A 5 8.44 18.07 -13.36
CA ALA A 5 8.58 18.96 -12.21
C ALA A 5 7.20 19.45 -11.70
N ARG A 6 6.30 19.82 -12.63
CA ARG A 6 4.92 20.24 -12.29
C ARG A 6 4.13 19.11 -11.60
N GLN A 7 4.23 17.88 -12.10
CA GLN A 7 3.56 16.71 -11.50
C GLN A 7 4.11 16.43 -10.10
N ILE A 8 5.44 16.45 -9.92
CA ILE A 8 6.08 16.23 -8.62
C ILE A 8 5.66 17.33 -7.63
N ALA A 9 5.76 18.59 -8.03
CA ALA A 9 5.39 19.72 -7.19
C ALA A 9 3.92 19.68 -6.78
N SER A 10 3.01 19.33 -7.71
CA SER A 10 1.59 19.15 -7.42
C SER A 10 1.36 18.01 -6.43
N GLY A 11 2.01 16.86 -6.62
CA GLY A 11 1.91 15.71 -5.71
C GLY A 11 2.35 16.03 -4.29
N LEU A 12 3.51 16.67 -4.13
CA LEU A 12 4.04 17.01 -2.81
C LEU A 12 3.22 18.15 -2.13
N SER A 13 2.85 19.18 -2.88
CA SER A 13 2.09 20.32 -2.33
C SER A 13 0.64 19.96 -1.97
N ALA A 14 0.12 18.84 -2.48
CA ALA A 14 -1.21 18.36 -2.14
C ALA A 14 -1.31 17.85 -0.69
N TYR A 15 -0.23 17.38 -0.06
CA TYR A 15 -0.25 16.85 1.30
C TYR A 15 -0.63 17.90 2.36
N PRO A 16 0.01 19.07 2.43
CA PRO A 16 -0.42 20.13 3.34
C PRO A 16 -1.88 20.55 3.11
N LYS A 17 -2.32 20.57 1.84
CA LYS A 17 -3.71 20.89 1.47
C LYS A 17 -4.66 19.82 1.97
N ALA A 18 -4.31 18.53 1.79
CA ALA A 18 -5.08 17.39 2.26
C ALA A 18 -5.26 17.41 3.77
N ILE A 19 -4.19 17.63 4.54
CA ILE A 19 -4.24 17.73 6.00
C ILE A 19 -5.15 18.89 6.42
N ARG A 20 -5.02 20.06 5.79
CA ARG A 20 -5.87 21.23 6.06
C ARG A 20 -7.34 20.93 5.74
N LEU A 21 -7.64 20.31 4.60
CA LEU A 21 -8.99 19.94 4.19
C LEU A 21 -9.62 18.95 5.17
N ILE A 22 -8.88 17.91 5.57
CA ILE A 22 -9.32 16.93 6.56
C ILE A 22 -9.64 17.57 7.90
N ARG A 23 -8.74 18.46 8.40
CA ARG A 23 -8.96 19.19 9.67
C ARG A 23 -10.16 20.11 9.59
N LYS A 24 -10.24 20.96 8.56
CA LYS A 24 -11.31 21.99 8.42
C LYS A 24 -12.69 21.34 8.34
N ASN A 25 -12.81 20.20 7.66
CA ASN A 25 -14.11 19.55 7.42
C ASN A 25 -14.37 18.35 8.36
N ARG A 26 -13.59 18.24 9.46
CA ARG A 26 -13.76 17.18 10.48
C ARG A 26 -13.76 15.75 9.90
N LEU A 27 -13.03 15.53 8.81
CA LEU A 27 -12.92 14.20 8.20
C LEU A 27 -11.97 13.27 8.97
N GLY A 28 -11.29 13.76 10.00
CA GLY A 28 -10.37 12.98 10.83
C GLY A 28 -10.99 11.73 11.45
N LYS A 29 -12.31 11.75 11.72
CA LYS A 29 -13.06 10.57 12.21
C LYS A 29 -12.95 9.35 11.29
N PHE A 30 -12.84 9.55 9.98
CA PHE A 30 -12.65 8.46 9.03
C PHE A 30 -11.22 7.91 9.03
N LEU A 31 -10.24 8.65 9.58
CA LEU A 31 -8.86 8.18 9.73
C LEU A 31 -8.67 7.32 10.99
N VAL A 32 -9.56 7.44 11.97
CA VAL A 32 -9.50 6.61 13.20
C VAL A 32 -9.80 5.15 12.88
N LEU A 33 -10.78 4.89 12.02
CA LEU A 33 -11.20 3.52 11.68
C LEU A 33 -10.06 2.69 11.02
N PRO A 34 -9.30 3.19 10.03
CA PRO A 34 -8.11 2.53 9.54
C PRO A 34 -7.05 2.23 10.60
N VAL A 35 -6.85 3.14 11.54
CA VAL A 35 -5.88 2.94 12.64
C VAL A 35 -6.33 1.82 13.56
N VAL A 36 -7.59 1.85 14.02
CA VAL A 36 -8.15 0.79 14.88
C VAL A 36 -8.10 -0.56 14.19
N PHE A 37 -8.49 -0.61 12.91
CA PHE A 37 -8.46 -1.85 12.15
C PHE A 37 -7.03 -2.38 11.97
N ASN A 38 -6.05 -1.50 11.70
CA ASN A 38 -4.64 -1.89 11.60
C ASN A 38 -4.16 -2.51 12.92
N ILE A 39 -4.50 -1.91 14.06
CA ILE A 39 -4.18 -2.46 15.39
C ILE A 39 -4.78 -3.87 15.52
N ILE A 40 -6.05 -4.05 15.18
CA ILE A 40 -6.72 -5.36 15.25
C ILE A 40 -6.01 -6.38 14.36
N VAL A 41 -5.67 -6.00 13.13
CA VAL A 41 -4.95 -6.88 12.19
C VAL A 41 -3.57 -7.25 12.72
N VAL A 42 -2.81 -6.29 13.23
CA VAL A 42 -1.48 -6.56 13.82
C VAL A 42 -1.59 -7.50 15.02
N VAL A 43 -2.53 -7.23 15.92
CA VAL A 43 -2.78 -8.09 17.10
C VAL A 43 -3.18 -9.50 16.67
N ALA A 44 -4.12 -9.63 15.73
CA ALA A 44 -4.56 -10.94 15.22
C ALA A 44 -3.40 -11.73 14.59
N LEU A 45 -2.51 -11.05 13.88
CA LEU A 45 -1.36 -11.68 13.24
C LEU A 45 -0.26 -12.08 14.24
N VAL A 46 -0.06 -11.29 15.28
CA VAL A 46 0.82 -11.69 16.39
C VAL A 46 0.30 -12.98 17.03
N PHE A 47 -1.01 -13.06 17.36
CA PHE A 47 -1.60 -14.28 17.91
C PHE A 47 -1.55 -15.47 16.92
N ALA A 48 -1.81 -15.23 15.64
CA ALA A 48 -1.67 -16.26 14.61
C ALA A 48 -0.23 -16.77 14.49
N GLY A 49 0.76 -15.88 14.58
CA GLY A 49 2.20 -16.23 14.58
C GLY A 49 2.57 -17.10 15.79
N TYR A 50 2.09 -16.76 16.98
CA TYR A 50 2.30 -17.58 18.18
C TYR A 50 1.63 -18.95 18.02
N GLY A 51 0.36 -18.99 17.60
CA GLY A 51 -0.38 -20.25 17.42
C GLY A 51 0.25 -21.16 16.35
N LEU A 52 0.79 -20.59 15.26
CA LEU A 52 1.56 -21.34 14.28
C LEU A 52 2.88 -21.86 14.86
N GLY A 53 3.57 -21.07 15.67
CA GLY A 53 4.80 -21.48 16.34
C GLY A 53 4.57 -22.66 17.29
N ASP A 54 3.53 -22.60 18.09
CA ASP A 54 3.16 -23.66 19.02
C ASP A 54 2.73 -24.92 18.25
N TRP A 55 1.88 -24.80 17.23
CA TRP A 55 1.44 -25.92 16.39
C TRP A 55 2.60 -26.63 15.69
N ILE A 56 3.56 -25.86 15.15
CA ILE A 56 4.78 -26.41 14.54
C ILE A 56 5.65 -27.05 15.61
N GLY A 57 5.76 -26.43 16.80
CA GLY A 57 6.44 -26.99 17.95
C GLY A 57 5.95 -28.39 18.31
N ASP A 58 4.64 -28.53 18.45
CA ASP A 58 3.96 -29.81 18.76
C ASP A 58 4.22 -30.88 17.70
N ILE A 59 4.15 -30.51 16.41
CA ILE A 59 4.47 -31.43 15.31
C ILE A 59 5.90 -31.91 15.39
N ILE A 60 6.83 -31.01 15.65
CA ILE A 60 8.24 -31.33 15.76
C ILE A 60 8.50 -32.27 16.97
N GLU A 61 7.95 -31.97 18.14
CA GLU A 61 8.10 -32.80 19.34
C GLU A 61 7.57 -34.21 19.12
N ARG A 62 6.38 -34.36 18.56
CA ARG A 62 5.76 -35.69 18.29
C ARG A 62 6.55 -36.56 17.33
N HIS A 63 7.34 -35.97 16.42
CA HIS A 63 8.05 -36.71 15.37
C HIS A 63 9.54 -36.86 15.66
N THR A 64 10.10 -36.20 16.70
CA THR A 64 11.55 -36.16 16.96
C THR A 64 12.01 -37.05 18.13
N GLU A 65 11.12 -37.60 18.95
CA GLU A 65 11.48 -38.39 20.13
C GLU A 65 12.40 -39.59 19.83
N ASN A 66 12.43 -40.10 18.57
CA ASN A 66 13.23 -41.27 18.16
C ASN A 66 14.19 -41.01 16.98
N MET A 67 14.52 -39.74 16.69
CA MET A 67 15.34 -39.41 15.51
C MET A 67 16.79 -39.09 15.87
N ASN A 68 17.72 -39.27 14.89
CA ASN A 68 19.14 -38.96 15.02
C ASN A 68 19.37 -37.47 15.33
N GLY A 69 20.40 -37.16 16.13
CA GLY A 69 20.65 -35.83 16.65
C GLY A 69 20.79 -34.72 15.59
N TRP A 70 21.27 -35.02 14.36
CA TRP A 70 21.34 -34.04 13.29
C TRP A 70 19.95 -33.67 12.73
N ILE A 71 18.98 -34.62 12.73
CA ILE A 71 17.61 -34.37 12.32
C ILE A 71 16.89 -33.50 13.38
N GLN A 72 17.17 -33.75 14.67
CA GLN A 72 16.66 -32.90 15.76
C GLN A 72 17.18 -31.46 15.59
N ALA A 73 18.46 -31.26 15.29
CA ALA A 73 19.03 -29.94 15.04
C ALA A 73 18.39 -29.24 13.84
N ALA A 74 18.13 -29.96 12.74
CA ALA A 74 17.47 -29.42 11.57
C ALA A 74 16.02 -28.99 11.87
N MET A 75 15.29 -29.76 12.67
CA MET A 75 13.93 -29.45 13.09
C MET A 75 13.86 -28.22 14.02
N VAL A 76 14.82 -28.07 14.94
CA VAL A 76 14.96 -26.86 15.76
C VAL A 76 15.26 -25.64 14.90
N ALA A 77 16.10 -25.80 13.87
CA ALA A 77 16.35 -24.72 12.91
C ALA A 77 15.07 -24.33 12.15
N ILE A 78 14.25 -25.28 11.72
CA ILE A 78 12.94 -25.02 11.06
C ILE A 78 12.00 -24.28 12.02
N LYS A 79 11.92 -24.67 13.30
CA LYS A 79 11.10 -24.02 14.33
C LYS A 79 11.45 -22.52 14.48
N ILE A 80 12.70 -22.13 14.23
CA ILE A 80 13.14 -20.73 14.29
C ILE A 80 12.96 -20.03 12.95
N VAL A 81 13.36 -20.68 11.86
CA VAL A 81 13.40 -20.06 10.52
C VAL A 81 11.99 -19.81 9.96
N LEU A 82 11.07 -20.73 10.20
CA LEU A 82 9.72 -20.63 9.61
C LEU A 82 8.91 -19.43 10.14
N PRO A 83 8.86 -19.15 11.45
CA PRO A 83 8.26 -17.90 11.96
C PRO A 83 8.95 -16.63 11.45
N VAL A 84 10.28 -16.66 11.27
CA VAL A 84 11.02 -15.53 10.71
C VAL A 84 10.63 -15.30 9.25
N ILE A 85 10.55 -16.35 8.44
CA ILE A 85 10.08 -16.26 7.06
C ILE A 85 8.63 -15.75 7.04
N PHE A 86 7.75 -16.29 7.88
CA PHE A 86 6.36 -15.83 8.00
C PHE A 86 6.29 -14.34 8.35
N PHE A 87 7.11 -13.88 9.29
CA PHE A 87 7.17 -12.48 9.70
C PHE A 87 7.70 -11.57 8.58
N ILE A 88 8.71 -12.02 7.83
CA ILE A 88 9.23 -11.30 6.65
C ILE A 88 8.15 -11.20 5.57
N VAL A 89 7.52 -12.32 5.22
CA VAL A 89 6.42 -12.35 4.24
C VAL A 89 5.28 -11.44 4.69
N PHE A 90 4.97 -11.43 5.99
CA PHE A 90 3.96 -10.55 6.56
C PHE A 90 4.33 -9.06 6.44
N ILE A 91 5.57 -8.66 6.71
CA ILE A 91 6.03 -7.27 6.54
C ILE A 91 5.83 -6.82 5.08
N PHE A 92 6.15 -7.69 4.11
CA PHE A 92 6.02 -7.36 2.68
C PHE A 92 4.57 -7.34 2.18
N ILE A 93 3.75 -8.29 2.62
CA ILE A 93 2.35 -8.45 2.14
C ILE A 93 1.38 -7.67 3.03
N GLY A 94 1.65 -7.53 4.32
CA GLY A 94 0.75 -6.92 5.30
C GLY A 94 0.35 -5.50 4.95
N GLY A 95 1.28 -4.68 4.49
CA GLY A 95 0.98 -3.32 4.02
C GLY A 95 0.00 -3.29 2.84
N THR A 96 0.12 -4.24 1.91
CA THR A 96 -0.78 -4.38 0.77
C THR A 96 -2.16 -4.86 1.22
N VAL A 97 -2.21 -5.84 2.12
CA VAL A 97 -3.47 -6.36 2.69
C VAL A 97 -4.22 -5.27 3.44
N VAL A 98 -3.53 -4.51 4.29
CA VAL A 98 -4.12 -3.36 5.01
C VAL A 98 -4.67 -2.33 4.03
N ASN A 99 -3.92 -1.97 2.99
CA ASN A 99 -4.39 -1.01 1.98
C ASN A 99 -5.64 -1.50 1.22
N VAL A 100 -5.70 -2.78 0.86
CA VAL A 100 -6.88 -3.37 0.20
C VAL A 100 -8.08 -3.36 1.13
N LEU A 101 -7.92 -3.76 2.39
CA LEU A 101 -9.00 -3.78 3.38
C LEU A 101 -9.47 -2.37 3.76
N MET A 102 -8.56 -1.38 3.72
CA MET A 102 -8.88 0.04 3.98
C MET A 102 -9.40 0.78 2.75
N SER A 103 -9.36 0.17 1.58
CA SER A 103 -9.80 0.75 0.31
C SER A 103 -11.20 1.39 0.38
N PRO A 104 -12.25 0.81 1.00
CA PRO A 104 -13.55 1.46 1.10
C PRO A 104 -13.50 2.80 1.86
N ILE A 105 -12.68 2.88 2.89
CA ILE A 105 -12.56 4.10 3.71
C ILE A 105 -11.81 5.18 2.94
N TYR A 106 -10.74 4.79 2.24
CA TYR A 106 -9.99 5.70 1.38
C TYR A 106 -10.85 6.22 0.22
N THR A 107 -11.73 5.38 -0.34
CA THR A 107 -12.73 5.79 -1.34
C THR A 107 -13.65 6.87 -0.76
N ILE A 108 -14.22 6.67 0.44
CA ILE A 108 -15.09 7.66 1.10
C ILE A 108 -14.35 8.97 1.36
N LEU A 109 -13.11 8.91 1.85
CA LEU A 109 -12.29 10.11 2.11
C LEU A 109 -12.01 10.88 0.81
N SER A 110 -11.61 10.18 -0.23
CA SER A 110 -11.32 10.72 -1.55
C SER A 110 -12.58 11.33 -2.19
N GLU A 111 -13.75 10.68 -2.04
CA GLU A 111 -15.06 11.18 -2.51
C GLU A 111 -15.46 12.47 -1.79
N LYS A 112 -15.39 12.48 -0.45
CA LYS A 112 -15.69 13.70 0.32
C LYS A 112 -14.76 14.85 -0.03
N ALA A 113 -13.49 14.56 -0.29
CA ALA A 113 -12.53 15.57 -0.73
C ALA A 113 -12.93 16.15 -2.10
N GLU A 114 -13.32 15.32 -3.06
CA GLU A 114 -13.77 15.78 -4.39
C GLU A 114 -15.06 16.56 -4.30
N THR A 115 -16.04 16.12 -3.50
CA THR A 115 -17.30 16.86 -3.25
C THR A 115 -17.02 18.26 -2.69
N ILE A 116 -16.13 18.38 -1.71
CA ILE A 116 -15.78 19.68 -1.12
C ILE A 116 -15.09 20.61 -2.12
N LEU A 117 -14.27 20.04 -3.01
CA LEU A 117 -13.49 20.83 -3.98
C LEU A 117 -14.28 21.22 -5.22
N THR A 118 -15.22 20.39 -5.64
CA THR A 118 -15.93 20.56 -6.93
C THR A 118 -17.42 20.83 -6.80
N GLY A 119 -18.00 20.64 -5.61
CA GLY A 119 -19.45 20.70 -5.38
C GLY A 119 -20.24 19.54 -5.98
N LYS A 120 -19.56 18.52 -6.57
CA LYS A 120 -20.26 17.37 -7.17
C LYS A 120 -20.62 16.36 -6.08
N GLU A 121 -21.86 15.90 -6.11
CA GLU A 121 -22.34 14.81 -5.25
C GLU A 121 -22.23 13.47 -5.98
N PHE A 122 -21.91 12.42 -5.22
CA PHE A 122 -21.79 11.06 -5.73
C PHE A 122 -22.86 10.19 -5.05
N PRO A 123 -24.01 9.93 -5.71
CA PRO A 123 -25.08 9.14 -5.12
C PRO A 123 -24.63 7.69 -4.93
N PHE A 124 -24.90 7.13 -3.75
CA PHE A 124 -24.59 5.75 -3.44
C PHE A 124 -25.45 4.80 -4.29
N SER A 125 -24.79 3.82 -4.90
CA SER A 125 -25.45 2.73 -5.63
C SER A 125 -24.76 1.40 -5.31
N ALA A 126 -25.45 0.52 -4.60
CA ALA A 126 -24.90 -0.79 -4.21
C ALA A 126 -24.42 -1.63 -5.41
N ARG A 127 -25.19 -1.61 -6.51
CA ARG A 127 -24.83 -2.32 -7.77
C ARG A 127 -23.54 -1.76 -8.38
N GLN A 128 -23.39 -0.44 -8.34
CA GLN A 128 -22.18 0.20 -8.86
C GLN A 128 -20.99 -0.07 -7.94
N THR A 129 -21.16 0.05 -6.63
CA THR A 129 -20.11 -0.25 -5.64
C THR A 129 -19.58 -1.66 -5.81
N ALA A 130 -20.43 -2.68 -6.04
CA ALA A 130 -19.98 -4.05 -6.29
C ALA A 130 -19.11 -4.16 -7.57
N LYS A 131 -19.47 -3.45 -8.66
CA LYS A 131 -18.65 -3.40 -9.89
C LYS A 131 -17.30 -2.70 -9.63
N ASP A 132 -17.32 -1.62 -8.86
CA ASP A 132 -16.15 -0.82 -8.55
C ASP A 132 -15.18 -1.61 -7.65
N ILE A 133 -15.67 -2.37 -6.68
CA ILE A 133 -14.87 -3.31 -5.87
C ILE A 133 -14.18 -4.37 -6.77
N TRP A 134 -14.93 -4.98 -7.68
CA TRP A 134 -14.36 -5.97 -8.61
C TRP A 134 -13.29 -5.38 -9.52
N ARG A 135 -13.55 -4.16 -10.04
CA ARG A 135 -12.58 -3.40 -10.82
C ARG A 135 -11.32 -3.08 -10.02
N ALA A 136 -11.48 -2.55 -8.80
CA ALA A 136 -10.39 -2.20 -7.89
C ALA A 136 -9.54 -3.43 -7.54
N LEU A 137 -10.18 -4.58 -7.23
CA LEU A 137 -9.48 -5.84 -6.98
C LEU A 137 -8.63 -6.28 -8.17
N ARG A 138 -9.18 -6.21 -9.39
CA ARG A 138 -8.43 -6.55 -10.62
C ARG A 138 -7.23 -5.64 -10.85
N ILE A 139 -7.37 -4.34 -10.59
CA ILE A 139 -6.27 -3.37 -10.68
C ILE A 139 -5.22 -3.66 -9.60
N ALA A 140 -5.65 -3.88 -8.36
CA ALA A 140 -4.76 -4.19 -7.25
C ALA A 140 -3.93 -5.45 -7.53
N LEU A 141 -4.56 -6.56 -7.91
CA LEU A 141 -3.87 -7.82 -8.23
C LEU A 141 -2.86 -7.64 -9.36
N ARG A 142 -3.26 -6.97 -10.46
CA ARG A 142 -2.36 -6.72 -11.58
C ARG A 142 -1.18 -5.83 -11.20
N ASN A 143 -1.43 -4.77 -10.43
CA ASN A 143 -0.38 -3.84 -10.00
C ASN A 143 0.57 -4.51 -9.02
N THR A 144 0.05 -5.26 -8.04
CA THR A 144 0.85 -6.03 -7.07
C THR A 144 1.71 -7.09 -7.79
N ALA A 145 1.16 -7.82 -8.75
CA ALA A 145 1.94 -8.80 -9.52
C ALA A 145 3.10 -8.14 -10.28
N LYS A 146 2.87 -6.99 -10.93
CA LYS A 146 3.93 -6.24 -11.61
C LYS A 146 4.95 -5.66 -10.63
N GLN A 147 4.49 -5.12 -9.51
CA GLN A 147 5.35 -4.60 -8.45
C GLN A 147 6.27 -5.69 -7.92
N LEU A 148 5.73 -6.86 -7.58
CA LEU A 148 6.51 -8.01 -7.09
C LEU A 148 7.52 -8.49 -8.12
N LEU A 149 7.12 -8.61 -9.40
CA LEU A 149 8.02 -8.99 -10.48
C LEU A 149 9.18 -8.01 -10.63
N LEU A 150 8.90 -6.71 -10.66
CA LEU A 150 9.94 -5.68 -10.79
C LEU A 150 10.84 -5.65 -9.55
N THR A 151 10.27 -5.79 -8.36
CA THR A 151 11.04 -5.87 -7.11
C THR A 151 11.96 -7.09 -7.12
N PHE A 152 11.44 -8.25 -7.54
CA PHE A 152 12.24 -9.47 -7.70
C PHE A 152 13.40 -9.28 -8.67
N LEU A 153 13.15 -8.66 -9.83
CA LEU A 153 14.22 -8.35 -10.79
C LEU A 153 15.28 -7.40 -10.21
N CYS A 154 14.88 -6.42 -9.40
CA CYS A 154 15.83 -5.53 -8.73
C CYS A 154 16.73 -6.26 -7.72
N LEU A 155 16.28 -7.37 -7.13
CA LEU A 155 17.12 -8.15 -6.20
C LEU A 155 18.36 -8.74 -6.88
N PHE A 156 18.31 -9.02 -8.19
CA PHE A 156 19.47 -9.49 -8.94
C PHE A 156 20.62 -8.47 -9.00
N LEU A 157 20.32 -7.17 -8.82
CA LEU A 157 21.34 -6.14 -8.74
C LEU A 157 22.28 -6.33 -7.54
N ASN A 158 21.82 -7.02 -6.48
CA ASN A 158 22.64 -7.29 -5.30
C ASN A 158 23.84 -8.23 -5.58
N PHE A 159 23.87 -8.92 -6.75
CA PHE A 159 25.07 -9.64 -7.19
C PHE A 159 26.25 -8.72 -7.51
N ILE A 160 25.98 -7.41 -7.73
CA ILE A 160 27.03 -6.39 -7.90
C ILE A 160 27.29 -5.77 -6.52
N PRO A 161 28.46 -6.04 -5.88
CA PRO A 161 28.75 -5.57 -4.54
C PRO A 161 28.65 -4.02 -4.44
N VAL A 162 28.11 -3.53 -3.34
CA VAL A 162 27.95 -2.11 -2.96
C VAL A 162 27.06 -1.32 -3.92
N VAL A 163 27.48 -1.12 -5.17
CA VAL A 163 26.76 -0.29 -6.15
C VAL A 163 25.38 -0.90 -6.49
N GLY A 164 25.35 -2.21 -6.69
CA GLY A 164 24.10 -2.92 -7.01
C GLY A 164 23.11 -2.91 -5.86
N SER A 165 23.58 -3.04 -4.63
CA SER A 165 22.72 -2.98 -3.43
C SER A 165 22.09 -1.59 -3.26
N ILE A 166 22.88 -0.53 -3.43
CA ILE A 166 22.35 0.85 -3.38
C ILE A 166 21.34 1.07 -4.51
N ALA A 167 21.68 0.68 -5.73
CA ALA A 167 20.77 0.79 -6.88
C ALA A 167 19.48 0.01 -6.68
N SER A 168 19.56 -1.23 -6.14
CA SER A 168 18.42 -2.08 -5.82
C SER A 168 17.45 -1.39 -4.85
N VAL A 169 17.96 -0.88 -3.73
CA VAL A 169 17.15 -0.17 -2.72
C VAL A 169 16.47 1.07 -3.32
N CYS A 170 17.21 1.88 -4.06
CA CYS A 170 16.65 3.08 -4.72
C CYS A 170 15.56 2.73 -5.74
N LEU A 171 15.79 1.71 -6.58
CA LEU A 171 14.81 1.28 -7.58
C LEU A 171 13.57 0.67 -6.93
N ILE A 172 13.74 -0.19 -5.92
CA ILE A 172 12.61 -0.77 -5.16
C ILE A 172 11.78 0.34 -4.51
N PHE A 173 12.42 1.37 -3.94
CA PHE A 173 11.71 2.53 -3.40
C PHE A 173 10.86 3.23 -4.46
N VAL A 174 11.42 3.52 -5.63
CA VAL A 174 10.70 4.19 -6.74
C VAL A 174 9.56 3.33 -7.27
N ILE A 175 9.78 2.00 -7.42
CA ILE A 175 8.74 1.04 -7.83
C ILE A 175 7.60 1.06 -6.82
N ASN A 176 7.89 0.92 -5.53
CA ASN A 176 6.88 0.96 -4.46
C ASN A 176 6.13 2.28 -4.46
N ALA A 177 6.84 3.41 -4.56
CA ALA A 177 6.22 4.73 -4.64
C ALA A 177 5.27 4.84 -5.84
N TYR A 178 5.67 4.37 -7.02
CA TYR A 178 4.80 4.39 -8.20
C TYR A 178 3.52 3.58 -8.01
N TYR A 179 3.63 2.34 -7.51
CA TYR A 179 2.46 1.46 -7.38
C TYR A 179 1.53 1.88 -6.24
N PHE A 180 2.04 2.33 -5.10
CA PHE A 180 1.20 2.89 -4.04
C PHE A 180 0.49 4.18 -4.49
N GLY A 181 1.22 5.10 -5.11
CA GLY A 181 0.62 6.32 -5.65
C GLY A 181 -0.42 6.05 -6.73
N SER A 182 -0.17 5.06 -7.61
CA SER A 182 -1.14 4.56 -8.58
C SER A 182 -2.44 4.08 -7.91
N GLY A 183 -2.32 3.34 -6.79
CA GLY A 183 -3.47 2.88 -6.02
C GLY A 183 -4.29 4.04 -5.45
N PHE A 184 -3.63 5.06 -4.88
CA PHE A 184 -4.35 6.25 -4.37
C PHE A 184 -5.00 7.09 -5.46
N MET A 185 -4.38 7.19 -6.63
CA MET A 185 -4.95 7.87 -7.79
C MET A 185 -6.18 7.14 -8.34
N ASP A 186 -6.22 5.82 -8.20
CA ASP A 186 -7.30 5.00 -8.76
C ASP A 186 -8.66 5.29 -8.10
N TYR A 187 -8.71 5.72 -6.84
CA TYR A 187 -9.97 6.15 -6.21
C TYR A 187 -10.65 7.30 -6.94
N THR A 188 -9.89 8.21 -7.53
CA THR A 188 -10.42 9.30 -8.35
C THR A 188 -10.80 8.81 -9.75
N PHE A 189 -9.99 7.98 -10.37
CA PHE A 189 -10.27 7.38 -11.68
C PHE A 189 -11.54 6.52 -11.67
N GLU A 190 -11.80 5.80 -10.57
CA GLU A 190 -13.01 5.04 -10.34
C GLU A 190 -14.25 5.95 -10.41
N ARG A 191 -14.25 7.08 -9.73
CA ARG A 191 -15.35 8.05 -9.79
C ARG A 191 -15.51 8.69 -11.17
N TRP A 192 -14.42 8.86 -11.90
CA TRP A 192 -14.45 9.33 -13.29
C TRP A 192 -14.83 8.24 -14.29
N ARG A 193 -15.22 7.04 -13.79
CA ARG A 193 -15.68 5.90 -14.59
C ARG A 193 -14.65 5.36 -15.58
N TYR A 194 -13.38 5.49 -15.26
CA TYR A 194 -12.31 4.93 -16.08
C TYR A 194 -12.31 3.40 -16.01
N SER A 195 -12.18 2.74 -17.15
CA SER A 195 -11.89 1.32 -17.24
C SER A 195 -10.50 0.99 -16.66
N VAL A 196 -10.21 -0.28 -16.45
CA VAL A 196 -8.90 -0.75 -15.97
C VAL A 196 -7.75 -0.27 -16.88
N THR A 197 -7.99 -0.26 -18.19
CA THR A 197 -7.00 0.18 -19.19
C THR A 197 -6.80 1.70 -19.16
N GLU A 198 -7.89 2.46 -19.08
CA GLU A 198 -7.85 3.92 -19.01
C GLU A 198 -7.21 4.40 -17.73
N SER A 199 -7.51 3.77 -16.57
CA SER A 199 -6.84 4.05 -15.30
C SER A 199 -5.31 3.82 -15.39
N SER A 200 -4.91 2.71 -16.02
CA SER A 200 -3.48 2.43 -16.24
C SER A 200 -2.80 3.45 -17.14
N LYS A 201 -3.45 3.86 -18.24
CA LYS A 201 -2.96 4.90 -19.13
C LYS A 201 -2.88 6.26 -18.42
N GLY A 202 -3.93 6.63 -17.67
CA GLY A 202 -3.97 7.86 -16.87
C GLY A 202 -2.83 7.92 -15.85
N THR A 203 -2.61 6.83 -15.11
CA THR A 203 -1.46 6.75 -14.20
C THR A 203 -0.13 6.86 -14.92
N SER A 204 0.03 6.22 -16.08
CA SER A 204 1.26 6.29 -16.86
C SER A 204 1.56 7.72 -17.37
N GLN A 205 0.53 8.47 -17.77
CA GLN A 205 0.65 9.88 -18.15
C GLN A 205 1.03 10.77 -16.96
N LEU A 206 0.56 10.42 -15.77
CA LEU A 206 0.81 11.11 -14.51
C LEU A 206 1.82 10.36 -13.62
N LYS A 207 2.78 9.66 -14.22
CA LYS A 207 3.71 8.78 -13.49
C LYS A 207 4.53 9.50 -12.43
N TYR A 208 4.93 10.74 -12.68
CA TYR A 208 5.70 11.52 -11.71
C TYR A 208 4.82 11.99 -10.54
N LEU A 209 3.53 12.24 -10.79
CA LEU A 209 2.55 12.48 -9.74
C LEU A 209 2.37 11.23 -8.86
N ALA A 210 2.22 10.05 -9.49
CA ALA A 210 2.10 8.79 -8.77
C ALA A 210 3.33 8.54 -7.89
N ILE A 211 4.55 8.69 -8.45
CA ILE A 211 5.79 8.54 -7.69
C ILE A 211 5.87 9.53 -6.54
N ALA A 212 5.56 10.81 -6.75
CA ALA A 212 5.63 11.83 -5.71
C ALA A 212 4.64 11.55 -4.57
N ASN A 213 3.40 11.21 -4.90
CA ASN A 213 2.37 10.87 -3.91
C ASN A 213 2.74 9.58 -3.14
N GLY A 214 3.08 8.53 -3.88
CA GLY A 214 3.46 7.27 -3.24
C GLY A 214 4.78 7.32 -2.48
N ALA A 215 5.72 8.21 -2.83
CA ALA A 215 6.96 8.40 -2.08
C ALA A 215 6.70 8.93 -0.68
N VAL A 216 5.80 9.91 -0.52
CA VAL A 216 5.40 10.44 0.78
C VAL A 216 4.72 9.36 1.62
N TYR A 217 3.91 8.50 1.01
CA TYR A 217 3.31 7.35 1.68
C TYR A 217 4.35 6.29 2.06
N SER A 218 5.26 5.96 1.14
CA SER A 218 6.23 4.87 1.32
C SER A 218 7.33 5.21 2.31
N LEU A 219 7.75 6.49 2.38
CA LEU A 219 8.87 6.91 3.22
C LEU A 219 8.72 6.48 4.69
N PRO A 220 7.58 6.68 5.36
CA PRO A 220 7.37 6.22 6.73
C PRO A 220 7.38 4.70 6.89
N LEU A 221 7.07 3.92 5.84
CA LEU A 221 7.06 2.45 5.91
C LEU A 221 8.46 1.87 6.14
N TYR A 222 9.50 2.61 5.78
CA TYR A 222 10.90 2.23 6.02
C TYR A 222 11.38 2.61 7.44
N LEU A 223 10.55 3.30 8.22
CA LEU A 223 10.83 3.59 9.63
C LEU A 223 10.29 2.46 10.50
N PHE A 224 10.92 2.23 11.66
CA PHE A 224 10.62 1.12 12.57
C PHE A 224 9.12 0.98 12.94
N CYS A 225 8.38 2.08 13.02
CA CYS A 225 6.94 2.10 13.29
C CYS A 225 6.08 2.42 12.05
N GLY A 226 6.64 2.34 10.84
CA GLY A 226 6.00 2.86 9.62
C GLY A 226 4.70 2.17 9.26
N THR A 227 4.61 0.86 9.47
CA THR A 227 3.40 0.07 9.20
C THR A 227 2.22 0.54 10.07
N PHE A 228 2.50 1.00 11.29
CA PHE A 228 1.48 1.52 12.20
C PHE A 228 0.86 2.83 11.69
N PHE A 229 1.70 3.71 11.13
CA PHE A 229 1.26 4.97 10.54
C PHE A 229 0.70 4.84 9.12
N ALA A 230 0.93 3.70 8.45
CA ALA A 230 0.51 3.46 7.07
C ALA A 230 -0.99 3.70 6.85
N ALA A 231 -1.82 3.21 7.76
CA ALA A 231 -3.27 3.36 7.67
C ALA A 231 -3.71 4.84 7.74
N PHE A 232 -3.09 5.62 8.62
CA PHE A 232 -3.36 7.06 8.74
C PHE A 232 -2.86 7.84 7.51
N ILE A 233 -1.61 7.60 7.11
CA ILE A 233 -0.98 8.26 5.97
C ILE A 233 -1.68 7.87 4.67
N GLY A 234 -2.18 6.63 4.54
CA GLY A 234 -2.95 6.15 3.40
C GLY A 234 -4.20 6.98 3.14
N GLY A 235 -4.97 7.30 4.17
CA GLY A 235 -6.12 8.20 4.06
C GLY A 235 -5.75 9.61 3.62
N VAL A 236 -4.67 10.17 4.17
CA VAL A 236 -4.14 11.48 3.74
C VAL A 236 -3.66 11.42 2.29
N SER A 237 -2.98 10.33 1.89
CA SER A 237 -2.48 10.12 0.52
C SER A 237 -3.61 10.01 -0.50
N ALA A 238 -4.72 9.34 -0.15
CA ALA A 238 -5.90 9.26 -1.01
C ALA A 238 -6.50 10.66 -1.27
N VAL A 239 -6.62 11.49 -0.23
CA VAL A 239 -7.09 12.88 -0.35
C VAL A 239 -6.09 13.73 -1.15
N ALA A 240 -4.79 13.59 -0.90
CA ALA A 240 -3.75 14.33 -1.63
C ALA A 240 -3.73 13.96 -3.13
N ALA A 241 -3.87 12.67 -3.46
CA ALA A 241 -3.99 12.22 -4.84
C ALA A 241 -5.21 12.85 -5.54
N THR A 242 -6.35 12.89 -4.86
CA THR A 242 -7.57 13.52 -5.40
C THR A 242 -7.36 15.01 -5.66
N ILE A 243 -6.81 15.75 -4.70
CA ILE A 243 -6.51 17.20 -4.85
C ILE A 243 -5.62 17.44 -6.07
N SER A 244 -4.49 16.72 -6.15
CA SER A 244 -3.51 16.92 -7.23
C SER A 244 -4.05 16.54 -8.60
N GLN A 245 -4.88 15.48 -8.72
CA GLN A 245 -5.50 15.10 -9.97
C GLN A 245 -6.52 16.15 -10.45
N ILE A 246 -7.34 16.70 -9.54
CA ILE A 246 -8.30 17.77 -9.87
C ILE A 246 -7.56 19.03 -10.31
N GLU A 247 -6.51 19.45 -9.57
CA GLU A 247 -5.72 20.63 -9.90
C GLU A 247 -5.01 20.50 -11.26
N LEU A 248 -4.48 19.32 -11.58
CA LEU A 248 -3.83 19.08 -12.88
C LEU A 248 -4.83 18.99 -14.04
N LYS A 249 -6.05 18.48 -13.79
CA LYS A 249 -7.11 18.45 -14.79
C LYS A 249 -7.71 19.82 -15.06
N ALA A 250 -7.81 20.68 -14.04
CA ALA A 250 -8.30 22.05 -14.16
C ALA A 250 -7.31 23.02 -14.81
N ARG A 251 -6.05 22.61 -14.97
CA ARG A 251 -4.98 23.42 -15.59
C ARG A 251 -4.45 22.67 -16.81
N PRO A 252 -5.01 22.87 -18.00
CA PRO A 252 -4.53 22.26 -19.24
C PRO A 252 -3.09 22.65 -19.58
#